data_e1b42eb350b0d8fafa7140813687f2de
#
_entry.id   e1b42eb350b0d8fafa7140813687f2de
#
_cell.length_a   1.000
_cell.length_b   1.000
_cell.length_c   1.000
_cell.angle_alpha   90.00
_cell.angle_beta   90.00
_cell.angle_gamma   90.00
#
_symmetry.space_group_name_H-M   'P 1'
#
loop_
_entity.id
_entity.type
_entity.pdbx_description
1 polymer ?
#
loop_
_entity_poly.entity_id
_entity_poly.type
_entity_poly.pdbx_seq_one_letter_code
_entity_poly.pdbx_strand_id
1 'polypeptide(L)' 'MRTTLTLDDDVAAQLERLRARGDRSFKQLVNDALRAGL' A
#
# COMPACT_ATOMS: atom_id res chain seq x y z
N MET A 1 7.50 -7.56 11.55
CA MET A 1 7.84 -6.26 12.14
C MET A 1 6.66 -5.32 12.05
N ARG A 2 6.39 -4.58 13.09
CA ARG A 2 5.31 -3.62 13.12
C ARG A 2 5.89 -2.20 13.16
N THR A 3 5.40 -1.33 12.29
CA THR A 3 5.89 0.04 12.22
C THR A 3 4.77 1.00 11.86
N THR A 4 4.92 2.26 12.24
CA THR A 4 4.00 3.34 11.88
C THR A 4 4.64 4.20 10.81
N LEU A 5 3.87 4.52 9.78
CA LEU A 5 4.37 5.22 8.62
C LEU A 5 3.35 6.25 8.15
N THR A 6 3.82 7.45 7.85
CA THR A 6 2.98 8.50 7.27
C THR A 6 3.15 8.49 5.76
N LEU A 7 2.04 8.28 5.03
CA LEU A 7 2.07 8.26 3.57
C LEU A 7 1.70 9.63 3.00
N ASP A 8 2.34 9.97 1.90
CA ASP A 8 1.96 11.17 1.16
C ASP A 8 0.56 10.97 0.56
N ASP A 9 -0.19 12.06 0.39
CA ASP A 9 -1.58 11.98 -0.04
C ASP A 9 -1.74 11.31 -1.40
N ASP A 10 -0.84 11.57 -2.33
CA ASP A 10 -0.90 10.96 -3.67
C ASP A 10 -0.65 9.46 -3.61
N VAL A 11 0.27 9.03 -2.78
CA VAL A 11 0.56 7.60 -2.60
C VAL A 11 -0.62 6.91 -1.92
N ALA A 12 -1.16 7.54 -0.88
CA ALA A 12 -2.31 7.00 -0.17
C ALA A 12 -3.52 6.82 -1.11
N ALA A 13 -3.75 7.78 -1.99
CA ALA A 13 -4.86 7.71 -2.95
C ALA A 13 -4.67 6.55 -3.93
N GLN A 14 -3.46 6.33 -4.40
CA GLN A 14 -3.17 5.23 -5.31
C GLN A 14 -3.38 3.87 -4.64
N LEU A 15 -2.91 3.74 -3.41
CA LEU A 15 -3.09 2.50 -2.65
C LEU A 15 -4.56 2.22 -2.38
N GLU A 16 -5.35 3.26 -2.08
CA GLU A 16 -6.78 3.09 -1.87
C GLU A 16 -7.50 2.62 -3.13
N ARG A 17 -7.11 3.10 -4.30
CA ARG A 17 -7.66 2.63 -5.57
C ARG A 17 -7.38 1.14 -5.78
N LEU A 18 -6.16 0.72 -5.50
CA LEU A 18 -5.78 -0.67 -5.64
C LEU A 18 -6.52 -1.54 -4.64
N ARG A 19 -6.69 -1.06 -3.42
CA ARG A 19 -7.43 -1.79 -2.40
C ARG A 19 -8.91 -1.95 -2.80
N ALA A 20 -9.48 -0.96 -3.44
CA ALA A 20 -10.88 -0.98 -3.85
C ALA A 20 -11.17 -2.09 -4.88
N ARG A 21 -10.16 -2.59 -5.56
CA ARG A 21 -10.32 -3.73 -6.47
C ARG A 21 -10.61 -5.03 -5.73
N GLY A 22 -10.30 -5.09 -4.44
CA GLY A 22 -10.66 -6.22 -3.60
C GLY A 22 -9.77 -7.45 -3.71
N ASP A 23 -8.66 -7.36 -4.43
CA ASP A 23 -7.77 -8.50 -4.65
C ASP A 23 -6.92 -8.82 -3.43
N ARG A 24 -6.54 -7.80 -2.67
CA ARG A 24 -5.57 -7.94 -1.57
C ARG A 24 -5.91 -6.99 -0.45
N SER A 25 -5.40 -7.32 0.75
CA SER A 25 -5.50 -6.43 1.89
C SER A 25 -4.55 -5.23 1.68
N PHE A 26 -4.80 -4.16 2.42
CA PHE A 26 -3.94 -2.99 2.38
C PHE A 26 -2.49 -3.35 2.72
N LYS A 27 -2.32 -4.18 3.74
CA LYS A 27 -1.00 -4.65 4.15
C LYS A 27 -0.29 -5.36 2.99
N GLN A 28 -1.01 -6.23 2.29
CA GLN A 28 -0.46 -6.99 1.17
C GLN A 28 -0.03 -6.06 0.04
N LEU A 29 -0.86 -5.06 -0.27
CA LEU A 29 -0.54 -4.09 -1.32
C LEU A 29 0.73 -3.30 -0.99
N VAL A 30 0.85 -2.84 0.24
CA VAL A 30 2.02 -2.08 0.67
C VAL A 30 3.28 -2.92 0.58
N ASN A 31 3.23 -4.15 1.06
CA ASN A 31 4.38 -5.03 1.02
C ASN A 31 4.81 -5.36 -0.41
N ASP A 32 3.85 -5.63 -1.28
CA ASP A 32 4.13 -5.93 -2.68
C ASP A 32 4.75 -4.73 -3.39
N ALA A 33 4.24 -3.52 -3.11
CA ALA A 33 4.77 -2.30 -3.70
C ALA A 33 6.22 -2.07 -3.27
N LEU A 34 6.53 -2.31 -2.00
CA LEU A 34 7.89 -2.16 -1.50
C LEU A 34 8.83 -3.17 -2.14
N ARG A 35 8.40 -4.42 -2.30
CA ARG A 35 9.22 -5.43 -2.98
C ARG A 35 9.53 -5.02 -4.41
N ALA A 36 8.54 -4.49 -5.11
CA ALA A 36 8.73 -4.05 -6.49
C ALA A 36 9.66 -2.85 -6.59
N GLY A 37 9.68 -1.99 -5.56
CA GLY A 37 10.54 -0.81 -5.54
C GLY A 37 11.95 -1.07 -5.07
N LEU A 38 12.21 -2.20 -4.48
CA LEU A 38 13.53 -2.57 -4.03
C LEU A 38 14.26 -3.40 -5.07
#